data_7b1337cb5eb8e328acb723f1b0e26f02
#
_entry.id   7b1337cb5eb8e328acb723f1b0e26f02
#
_cell.length_a   1.000
_cell.length_b   1.000
_cell.length_c   1.000
_cell.angle_alpha   90.00
_cell.angle_beta   90.00
_cell.angle_gamma   90.00
#
_symmetry.space_group_name_H-M   'P 1'
#
loop_
_entity.id
_entity.type
_entity.pdbx_description
1 polymer ?
#
loop_
_entity_poly.entity_id
_entity_poly.type
_entity_poly.pdbx_seq_one_letter_code
_entity_poly.pdbx_strand_id
1 'polypeptide(L)'
;MDLEEKLEEFIEKMEDEEKSKATIKKYKANINSFIEYTKGKELNKKTVKEFKNKLDTVDEFLANTTNGYLIILNKFFKFIDRKDLCVKIIKQQKRFSLEYSLSKSDYHRLLRMAKKRGQEDNYLILRILGETGIRISELEFFKVEAIDKTMSIRNKGKEREISVKLDLLRLLRKYCRNHKIKSGLIIFNPDTKKSYAHSTIYRRLKKLAGMARVNKEHVHPHAFRHYFARCYLETYPSDIAGLADILGHSSIETARIYTKLTNNEKELKL
;
A
#
# COMPACT_ATOMS: atom_id res chain seq x y z
N MET A 1 12.08 -34.31 -11.45
CA MET A 1 12.53 -33.01 -10.92
C MET A 1 11.68 -32.73 -9.69
N ASP A 2 12.32 -32.63 -8.56
CA ASP A 2 11.66 -32.27 -7.31
C ASP A 2 11.42 -30.76 -7.26
N LEU A 3 10.15 -30.35 -7.25
CA LEU A 3 9.78 -28.95 -7.22
C LEU A 3 9.96 -28.33 -5.83
N GLU A 4 9.91 -29.13 -4.77
CA GLU A 4 10.10 -28.66 -3.41
C GLU A 4 11.56 -28.29 -3.17
N GLU A 5 12.50 -29.16 -3.63
CA GLU A 5 13.94 -28.87 -3.62
C GLU A 5 14.25 -27.60 -4.43
N LYS A 6 13.72 -27.50 -5.64
CA LYS A 6 13.91 -26.32 -6.50
C LYS A 6 13.30 -25.04 -5.92
N LEU A 7 12.27 -25.16 -5.11
CA LEU A 7 11.71 -24.00 -4.40
C LEU A 7 12.70 -23.49 -3.34
N GLU A 8 13.31 -24.37 -2.55
CA GLU A 8 14.28 -23.93 -1.54
C GLU A 8 15.49 -23.25 -2.20
N GLU A 9 16.07 -23.83 -3.28
CA GLU A 9 17.12 -23.16 -4.07
C GLU A 9 16.69 -21.77 -4.58
N PHE A 10 15.43 -21.64 -5.02
CA PHE A 10 14.89 -20.37 -5.48
C PHE A 10 14.73 -19.36 -4.34
N ILE A 11 14.38 -19.81 -3.16
CA ILE A 11 14.27 -18.96 -1.97
C ILE A 11 15.65 -18.47 -1.53
N GLU A 12 16.65 -19.33 -1.47
CA GLU A 12 18.05 -18.95 -1.18
C GLU A 12 18.53 -17.85 -2.15
N LYS A 13 18.30 -18.04 -3.45
CA LYS A 13 18.61 -17.00 -4.44
C LYS A 13 17.87 -15.68 -4.16
N MET A 14 16.63 -15.72 -3.68
CA MET A 14 15.89 -14.50 -3.34
C MET A 14 16.45 -13.81 -2.09
N GLU A 15 17.04 -14.57 -1.17
CA GLU A 15 17.74 -14.06 0.00
C GLU A 15 19.07 -13.41 -0.40
N ASP A 16 19.84 -14.05 -1.27
CA ASP A 16 21.08 -13.49 -1.85
C ASP A 16 20.81 -12.20 -2.65
N GLU A 17 19.66 -12.12 -3.33
CA GLU A 17 19.18 -10.89 -4.00
C GLU A 17 18.65 -9.84 -3.00
N GLU A 18 18.81 -10.01 -1.70
CA GLU A 18 18.36 -9.13 -0.61
C GLU A 18 16.85 -8.79 -0.70
N LYS A 19 16.00 -9.71 -1.16
CA LYS A 19 14.56 -9.49 -1.19
C LYS A 19 13.99 -9.42 0.23
N SER A 20 13.00 -8.54 0.44
CA SER A 20 12.37 -8.41 1.74
C SER A 20 11.72 -9.73 2.20
N LYS A 21 11.78 -10.02 3.50
CA LYS A 21 11.14 -11.21 4.12
C LYS A 21 9.66 -11.36 3.71
N ALA A 22 8.93 -10.26 3.57
CA ALA A 22 7.53 -10.27 3.11
C ALA A 22 7.41 -10.74 1.65
N THR A 23 8.34 -10.32 0.77
CA THR A 23 8.40 -10.77 -0.62
C THR A 23 8.69 -12.25 -0.71
N ILE A 24 9.70 -12.73 0.02
CA ILE A 24 10.11 -14.15 0.09
C ILE A 24 8.93 -15.00 0.57
N LYS A 25 8.31 -14.61 1.69
CA LYS A 25 7.12 -15.30 2.23
C LYS A 25 5.99 -15.42 1.20
N LYS A 26 5.71 -14.34 0.45
CA LYS A 26 4.69 -14.35 -0.61
C LYS A 26 5.08 -15.29 -1.75
N TYR A 27 6.33 -15.28 -2.19
CA TYR A 27 6.81 -16.14 -3.26
C TYR A 27 6.70 -17.60 -2.85
N LYS A 28 7.19 -17.96 -1.66
CA LYS A 28 7.11 -19.32 -1.11
C LYS A 28 5.65 -19.79 -1.03
N ALA A 29 4.74 -18.97 -0.52
CA ALA A 29 3.32 -19.32 -0.41
C ALA A 29 2.66 -19.57 -1.78
N ASN A 30 2.92 -18.71 -2.76
CA ASN A 30 2.31 -18.84 -4.09
C ASN A 30 2.85 -20.05 -4.86
N ILE A 31 4.15 -20.33 -4.76
CA ILE A 31 4.77 -21.50 -5.42
C ILE A 31 4.30 -22.78 -4.74
N ASN A 32 4.25 -22.83 -3.41
CA ASN A 32 3.71 -23.97 -2.67
C ASN A 32 2.27 -24.29 -3.07
N SER A 33 1.41 -23.28 -3.23
CA SER A 33 0.05 -23.47 -3.71
C SER A 33 0.01 -24.13 -5.10
N PHE A 34 0.97 -23.83 -5.97
CA PHE A 34 1.10 -24.50 -7.26
C PHE A 34 1.63 -25.91 -7.13
N ILE A 35 2.67 -26.14 -6.30
CA ILE A 35 3.25 -27.47 -6.05
C ILE A 35 2.15 -28.42 -5.52
N GLU A 36 1.40 -27.99 -4.53
CA GLU A 36 0.27 -28.77 -3.99
C GLU A 36 -0.76 -29.13 -5.07
N TYR A 37 -1.07 -28.18 -5.95
CA TYR A 37 -2.01 -28.43 -7.06
C TYR A 37 -1.48 -29.47 -8.07
N THR A 38 -0.17 -29.55 -8.25
CA THR A 38 0.46 -30.46 -9.22
C THR A 38 0.76 -31.85 -8.68
N LYS A 39 0.53 -32.12 -7.39
CA LYS A 39 0.69 -33.47 -6.82
C LYS A 39 -0.14 -34.49 -7.58
N GLY A 40 0.54 -35.55 -8.07
CA GLY A 40 -0.10 -36.61 -8.87
C GLY A 40 -0.43 -36.21 -10.31
N LYS A 41 0.02 -35.05 -10.80
CA LYS A 41 -0.17 -34.60 -12.18
C LYS A 41 1.15 -34.45 -12.90
N GLU A 42 1.13 -34.62 -14.22
CA GLU A 42 2.28 -34.33 -15.05
C GLU A 42 2.52 -32.81 -15.10
N LEU A 43 3.79 -32.42 -14.91
CA LEU A 43 4.19 -31.00 -14.98
C LEU A 43 4.40 -30.59 -16.44
N ASN A 44 3.38 -30.06 -17.04
CA ASN A 44 3.37 -29.54 -18.39
C ASN A 44 2.58 -28.21 -18.50
N LYS A 45 2.62 -27.57 -19.66
CA LYS A 45 1.95 -26.29 -19.87
C LYS A 45 0.42 -26.35 -19.73
N LYS A 46 -0.18 -27.51 -19.96
CA LYS A 46 -1.62 -27.74 -19.77
C LYS A 46 -1.96 -27.63 -18.29
N THR A 47 -1.21 -28.30 -17.43
CA THR A 47 -1.38 -28.26 -15.96
C THR A 47 -1.24 -26.85 -15.41
N VAL A 48 -0.29 -26.03 -15.94
CA VAL A 48 -0.17 -24.62 -15.52
C VAL A 48 -1.37 -23.77 -15.96
N LYS A 49 -1.92 -24.02 -17.16
CA LYS A 49 -3.14 -23.34 -17.61
C LYS A 49 -4.36 -23.75 -16.79
N GLU A 50 -4.45 -25.01 -16.40
CA GLU A 50 -5.53 -25.51 -15.52
C GLU A 50 -5.43 -24.85 -14.13
N PHE A 51 -4.23 -24.71 -13.57
CA PHE A 51 -4.02 -23.97 -12.33
C PHE A 51 -4.44 -22.51 -12.45
N LYS A 52 -4.08 -21.83 -13.55
CA LYS A 52 -4.55 -20.47 -13.84
C LYS A 52 -6.07 -20.39 -13.86
N ASN A 53 -6.74 -21.33 -14.54
CA ASN A 53 -8.19 -21.37 -14.60
C ASN A 53 -8.80 -21.63 -13.21
N LYS A 54 -8.18 -22.52 -12.40
CA LYS A 54 -8.60 -22.75 -11.01
C LYS A 54 -8.59 -21.45 -10.18
N LEU A 55 -7.51 -20.66 -10.26
CA LEU A 55 -7.41 -19.39 -9.56
C LEU A 55 -8.51 -18.39 -9.97
N ASP A 56 -8.92 -18.43 -11.22
CA ASP A 56 -9.90 -17.50 -11.79
C ASP A 56 -11.35 -17.94 -11.54
N THR A 57 -11.63 -19.24 -11.65
CA THR A 57 -13.00 -19.78 -11.62
C THR A 57 -13.39 -20.44 -10.28
N VAL A 58 -12.46 -21.15 -9.62
CA VAL A 58 -12.73 -21.88 -8.37
C VAL A 58 -12.40 -21.02 -7.16
N ASP A 59 -11.23 -20.37 -7.18
CA ASP A 59 -10.80 -19.49 -6.10
C ASP A 59 -11.39 -18.08 -6.25
N GLU A 60 -12.09 -17.80 -7.36
CA GLU A 60 -12.75 -16.52 -7.68
C GLU A 60 -11.84 -15.28 -7.50
N PHE A 61 -10.54 -15.46 -7.77
CA PHE A 61 -9.59 -14.37 -7.60
C PHE A 61 -9.76 -13.30 -8.66
N LEU A 62 -9.71 -12.05 -8.22
CA LEU A 62 -9.61 -10.94 -9.16
C LEU A 62 -8.36 -11.09 -10.04
N ALA A 63 -8.47 -10.70 -11.30
CA ALA A 63 -7.39 -10.85 -12.29
C ALA A 63 -6.03 -10.25 -11.84
N ASN A 64 -6.01 -9.23 -10.97
CA ASN A 64 -4.79 -8.72 -10.34
C ASN A 64 -4.14 -9.75 -9.40
N THR A 65 -4.94 -10.49 -8.64
CA THR A 65 -4.47 -11.54 -7.73
C THR A 65 -3.93 -12.71 -8.53
N THR A 66 -4.70 -13.19 -9.51
CA THR A 66 -4.28 -14.24 -10.46
C THR A 66 -2.97 -13.87 -11.15
N ASN A 67 -2.86 -12.64 -11.67
CA ASN A 67 -1.61 -12.15 -12.28
C ASN A 67 -0.45 -12.13 -11.28
N GLY A 68 -0.69 -11.83 -10.01
CA GLY A 68 0.33 -11.91 -8.97
C GLY A 68 0.91 -13.32 -8.81
N TYR A 69 0.08 -14.37 -8.84
CA TYR A 69 0.51 -15.76 -8.87
C TYR A 69 1.32 -16.07 -10.13
N LEU A 70 0.78 -15.73 -11.31
CA LEU A 70 1.41 -16.06 -12.60
C LEU A 70 2.77 -15.38 -12.79
N ILE A 71 2.94 -14.14 -12.31
CA ILE A 71 4.23 -13.44 -12.36
C ILE A 71 5.28 -14.17 -11.52
N ILE A 72 4.90 -14.62 -10.32
CA ILE A 72 5.79 -15.37 -9.44
C ILE A 72 6.12 -16.73 -10.03
N LEU A 73 5.12 -17.47 -10.52
CA LEU A 73 5.34 -18.78 -11.15
C LEU A 73 6.20 -18.68 -12.41
N ASN A 74 5.94 -17.70 -13.27
CA ASN A 74 6.78 -17.49 -14.47
C ASN A 74 8.25 -17.16 -14.08
N LYS A 75 8.49 -16.45 -12.96
CA LYS A 75 9.83 -16.20 -12.46
C LYS A 75 10.48 -17.49 -11.97
N PHE A 76 9.74 -18.33 -11.25
CA PHE A 76 10.20 -19.63 -10.78
C PHE A 76 10.49 -20.58 -11.95
N PHE A 77 9.61 -20.69 -12.94
CA PHE A 77 9.83 -21.51 -14.14
C PHE A 77 11.07 -21.10 -14.94
N LYS A 78 11.33 -19.80 -15.04
CA LYS A 78 12.57 -19.30 -15.64
C LYS A 78 13.82 -19.68 -14.84
N PHE A 79 13.72 -19.70 -13.52
CA PHE A 79 14.81 -20.08 -12.64
C PHE A 79 15.18 -21.57 -12.79
N ILE A 80 14.18 -22.44 -12.88
CA ILE A 80 14.38 -23.89 -13.07
C ILE A 80 14.55 -24.29 -14.54
N ASP A 81 14.80 -23.32 -15.44
CA ASP A 81 14.97 -23.47 -16.90
C ASP A 81 13.79 -24.15 -17.62
N ARG A 82 12.58 -24.01 -17.07
CA ARG A 82 11.32 -24.50 -17.67
C ARG A 82 10.50 -23.34 -18.25
N LYS A 83 11.10 -22.58 -19.16
CA LYS A 83 10.44 -21.44 -19.84
C LYS A 83 9.23 -21.88 -20.67
N ASP A 84 9.20 -23.15 -21.10
CA ASP A 84 8.05 -23.79 -21.77
C ASP A 84 6.77 -23.73 -20.93
N LEU A 85 6.88 -23.75 -19.60
CA LEU A 85 5.76 -23.67 -18.67
C LEU A 85 5.20 -22.25 -18.47
N CYS A 86 5.94 -21.22 -18.88
CA CYS A 86 5.48 -19.84 -18.70
C CYS A 86 4.15 -19.56 -19.42
N VAL A 87 3.22 -18.90 -18.72
CA VAL A 87 1.91 -18.54 -19.26
C VAL A 87 1.73 -17.02 -19.32
N LYS A 88 0.87 -16.58 -20.26
CA LYS A 88 0.54 -15.16 -20.38
C LYS A 88 -0.32 -14.71 -19.20
N ILE A 89 0.00 -13.52 -18.66
CA ILE A 89 -0.83 -12.85 -17.68
C ILE A 89 -2.13 -12.36 -18.32
N ILE A 90 -3.17 -12.19 -17.51
CA ILE A 90 -4.46 -11.66 -17.95
C ILE A 90 -4.28 -10.17 -18.29
N LYS A 91 -4.59 -9.80 -19.54
CA LYS A 91 -4.58 -8.39 -19.94
C LYS A 91 -5.68 -7.65 -19.19
N GLN A 92 -5.33 -6.58 -18.52
CA GLN A 92 -6.29 -5.72 -17.86
C GLN A 92 -6.19 -4.30 -18.42
N GLN A 93 -7.33 -3.70 -18.69
CA GLN A 93 -7.38 -2.25 -18.83
C GLN A 93 -7.22 -1.66 -17.43
N LYS A 94 -6.23 -0.78 -17.26
CA LYS A 94 -6.11 0.02 -16.02
C LYS A 94 -7.31 0.98 -15.94
N ARG A 95 -8.43 0.49 -15.44
CA ARG A 95 -9.56 1.35 -15.10
C ARG A 95 -9.18 2.09 -13.81
N PHE A 96 -8.91 3.37 -13.93
CA PHE A 96 -8.85 4.25 -12.77
C PHE A 96 -10.29 4.64 -12.44
N SER A 97 -10.91 3.96 -11.49
CA SER A 97 -12.24 4.31 -11.07
C SER A 97 -12.16 5.33 -9.94
N LEU A 98 -12.77 6.48 -10.15
CA LEU A 98 -13.01 7.52 -9.13
C LEU A 98 -13.92 7.01 -8.01
N GLU A 99 -14.63 5.91 -8.25
CA GLU A 99 -15.64 5.33 -7.35
C GLU A 99 -15.10 5.00 -5.95
N TYR A 100 -13.78 4.73 -5.84
CA TYR A 100 -13.13 4.37 -4.58
C TYR A 100 -12.24 5.48 -4.01
N SER A 101 -12.47 6.74 -4.38
CA SER A 101 -11.67 7.86 -3.89
C SER A 101 -12.29 8.51 -2.65
N LEU A 102 -11.45 8.80 -1.66
CA LEU A 102 -11.87 9.54 -0.46
C LEU A 102 -12.16 11.00 -0.80
N SER A 103 -13.39 11.46 -0.62
CA SER A 103 -13.74 12.87 -0.85
C SER A 103 -13.25 13.79 0.28
N LYS A 104 -13.17 15.11 0.03
CA LYS A 104 -12.84 16.10 1.07
C LYS A 104 -13.87 16.08 2.20
N SER A 105 -15.16 15.96 1.88
CA SER A 105 -16.24 15.89 2.86
C SER A 105 -16.10 14.65 3.75
N ASP A 106 -15.78 13.48 3.16
CA ASP A 106 -15.57 12.23 3.89
C ASP A 106 -14.35 12.31 4.80
N TYR A 107 -13.25 12.87 4.31
CA TYR A 107 -12.06 13.09 5.12
C TYR A 107 -12.37 13.94 6.36
N HIS A 108 -13.08 15.06 6.19
CA HIS A 108 -13.49 15.90 7.30
C HIS A 108 -14.50 15.21 8.24
N ARG A 109 -15.38 14.34 7.73
CA ARG A 109 -16.28 13.53 8.57
C ARG A 109 -15.49 12.54 9.43
N LEU A 110 -14.47 11.89 8.88
CA LEU A 110 -13.57 11.01 9.63
C LEU A 110 -12.86 11.78 10.74
N LEU A 111 -12.28 12.94 10.44
CA LEU A 111 -11.59 13.77 11.43
C LEU A 111 -12.52 14.21 12.57
N ARG A 112 -13.72 14.70 12.22
CA ARG A 112 -14.72 15.10 13.23
C ARG A 112 -15.14 13.93 14.11
N MET A 113 -15.34 12.74 13.53
CA MET A 113 -15.73 11.56 14.28
C MET A 113 -14.60 11.09 15.21
N ALA A 114 -13.35 11.05 14.75
CA ALA A 114 -12.21 10.71 15.58
C ALA A 114 -12.08 11.65 16.79
N LYS A 115 -12.22 12.97 16.54
CA LYS A 115 -12.20 14.00 17.60
C LYS A 115 -13.36 13.84 18.59
N LYS A 116 -14.60 13.64 18.07
CA LYS A 116 -15.79 13.45 18.91
C LYS A 116 -15.69 12.23 19.80
N ARG A 117 -15.02 11.19 19.37
CA ARG A 117 -14.82 9.93 20.12
C ARG A 117 -13.56 9.92 21.02
N GLY A 118 -12.82 11.02 21.10
CA GLY A 118 -11.57 11.07 21.86
C GLY A 118 -10.48 10.14 21.32
N GLN A 119 -10.58 9.72 20.05
CA GLN A 119 -9.62 8.80 19.43
C GLN A 119 -8.42 9.58 18.87
N GLU A 120 -7.60 10.13 19.76
CA GLU A 120 -6.50 11.03 19.38
C GLU A 120 -5.50 10.36 18.43
N ASP A 121 -5.13 9.09 18.65
CA ASP A 121 -4.24 8.34 17.73
C ASP A 121 -4.82 8.28 16.32
N ASN A 122 -6.12 7.90 16.19
CA ASN A 122 -6.76 7.82 14.89
C ASN A 122 -6.83 9.20 14.23
N TYR A 123 -7.09 10.25 15.00
CA TYR A 123 -7.09 11.62 14.50
C TYR A 123 -5.72 12.01 13.96
N LEU A 124 -4.63 11.69 14.67
CA LEU A 124 -3.27 11.94 14.22
C LEU A 124 -2.91 11.12 12.98
N ILE A 125 -3.24 9.82 12.96
CA ILE A 125 -3.01 8.95 11.80
C ILE A 125 -3.69 9.53 10.55
N LEU A 126 -4.97 9.94 10.68
CA LEU A 126 -5.70 10.56 9.57
C LEU A 126 -5.02 11.85 9.07
N ARG A 127 -4.61 12.71 10.00
CA ARG A 127 -3.94 13.98 9.68
C ARG A 127 -2.59 13.72 8.98
N ILE A 128 -1.77 12.83 9.53
CA ILE A 128 -0.47 12.48 8.93
C ILE A 128 -0.68 11.91 7.52
N LEU A 129 -1.50 10.87 7.36
CA LEU A 129 -1.71 10.23 6.07
C LEU A 129 -2.32 11.18 5.02
N GLY A 130 -3.32 11.97 5.41
CA GLY A 130 -4.05 12.85 4.50
C GLY A 130 -3.33 14.14 4.15
N GLU A 131 -2.38 14.59 4.97
CA GLU A 131 -1.70 15.89 4.78
C GLU A 131 -0.25 15.76 4.31
N THR A 132 0.34 14.56 4.39
CA THR A 132 1.70 14.31 3.93
C THR A 132 1.80 13.29 2.80
N GLY A 133 0.74 12.53 2.55
CA GLY A 133 0.69 11.51 1.51
C GLY A 133 1.64 10.33 1.71
N ILE A 134 2.18 10.13 2.91
CA ILE A 134 3.09 9.01 3.21
C ILE A 134 2.40 7.66 3.09
N ARG A 135 3.20 6.59 2.94
CA ARG A 135 2.72 5.22 3.07
C ARG A 135 2.49 4.87 4.53
N ILE A 136 1.59 3.94 4.81
CA ILE A 136 1.31 3.49 6.19
C ILE A 136 2.56 2.96 6.90
N SER A 137 3.47 2.29 6.17
CA SER A 137 4.75 1.81 6.71
C SER A 137 5.68 2.95 7.13
N GLU A 138 5.45 4.15 6.63
CA GLU A 138 6.29 5.31 6.90
C GLU A 138 5.83 6.10 8.16
N LEU A 139 4.74 5.69 8.80
CA LEU A 139 4.34 6.25 10.10
C LEU A 139 5.41 6.07 11.18
N GLU A 140 6.26 5.06 11.06
CA GLU A 140 7.37 4.79 12.00
C GLU A 140 8.46 5.88 11.98
N PHE A 141 8.51 6.72 10.94
CA PHE A 141 9.43 7.87 10.89
C PHE A 141 8.94 9.05 11.72
N PHE A 142 7.66 9.07 12.13
CA PHE A 142 7.12 10.10 13.01
C PHE A 142 7.55 9.83 14.46
N LYS A 143 8.79 10.23 14.76
CA LYS A 143 9.42 10.16 16.10
C LYS A 143 9.57 11.56 16.65
N VAL A 144 9.59 11.67 17.99
CA VAL A 144 9.72 12.97 18.67
C VAL A 144 10.95 13.75 18.19
N GLU A 145 12.06 13.03 17.97
CA GLU A 145 13.34 13.60 17.55
C GLU A 145 13.35 14.03 16.08
N ALA A 146 12.47 13.45 15.27
CA ALA A 146 12.46 13.64 13.80
C ALA A 146 11.40 14.63 13.31
N ILE A 147 10.43 15.03 14.17
CA ILE A 147 9.35 15.91 13.73
C ILE A 147 9.81 17.36 13.55
N ASP A 148 9.87 17.77 12.29
CA ASP A 148 10.12 19.15 11.91
C ASP A 148 9.29 19.54 10.67
N LYS A 149 9.45 20.78 10.19
CA LYS A 149 8.78 21.27 8.97
C LYS A 149 9.13 20.44 7.74
N THR A 150 10.35 19.94 7.69
CA THR A 150 10.83 19.02 6.66
C THR A 150 11.34 17.77 7.37
N MET A 151 10.86 16.61 6.93
CA MET A 151 11.25 15.30 7.47
C MET A 151 11.79 14.41 6.36
N SER A 152 12.93 13.76 6.63
CA SER A 152 13.46 12.73 5.73
C SER A 152 12.74 11.39 5.97
N ILE A 153 12.30 10.76 4.88
CA ILE A 153 11.68 9.43 4.85
C ILE A 153 12.55 8.51 4.02
N ARG A 154 13.12 7.48 4.64
CA ARG A 154 13.91 6.47 3.95
C ARG A 154 13.12 5.18 3.79
N ASN A 155 12.88 4.76 2.55
CA ASN A 155 12.13 3.52 2.27
C ASN A 155 12.74 2.79 1.07
N LYS A 156 13.04 1.50 1.23
CA LYS A 156 13.61 0.61 0.19
C LYS A 156 14.85 1.21 -0.51
N GLY A 157 15.78 1.76 0.28
CA GLY A 157 17.02 2.34 -0.25
C GLY A 157 16.88 3.72 -0.91
N LYS A 158 15.66 4.29 -0.93
CA LYS A 158 15.40 5.64 -1.42
C LYS A 158 15.08 6.56 -0.25
N GLU A 159 15.64 7.74 -0.27
CA GLU A 159 15.38 8.81 0.67
C GLU A 159 14.63 9.94 -0.03
N ARG A 160 13.68 10.53 0.64
CA ARG A 160 12.98 11.73 0.19
C ARG A 160 12.58 12.60 1.36
N GLU A 161 12.39 13.87 1.06
CA GLU A 161 11.86 14.82 2.02
C GLU A 161 10.35 14.96 1.88
N ILE A 162 9.66 15.14 3.00
CA ILE A 162 8.26 15.51 3.06
C ILE A 162 8.11 16.79 3.87
N SER A 163 7.21 17.67 3.44
CA SER A 163 6.84 18.86 4.19
C SER A 163 5.70 18.57 5.16
N VAL A 164 5.85 18.99 6.41
CA VAL A 164 4.83 18.89 7.46
C VAL A 164 4.27 20.27 7.74
N LYS A 165 2.96 20.44 7.57
CA LYS A 165 2.28 21.72 7.84
C LYS A 165 2.44 22.14 9.29
N LEU A 166 2.59 23.44 9.56
CA LEU A 166 2.83 23.98 10.90
C LEU A 166 1.74 23.60 11.92
N ASP A 167 0.50 23.54 11.51
CA ASP A 167 -0.61 23.16 12.39
C ASP A 167 -0.56 21.66 12.73
N LEU A 168 -0.17 20.79 11.80
CA LEU A 168 0.07 19.38 12.08
C LEU A 168 1.28 19.21 13.02
N LEU A 169 2.36 19.94 12.78
CA LEU A 169 3.54 19.92 13.64
C LEU A 169 3.20 20.36 15.09
N ARG A 170 2.44 21.44 15.25
CA ARG A 170 1.95 21.90 16.55
C ARG A 170 1.08 20.85 17.24
N LEU A 171 0.21 20.19 16.48
CA LEU A 171 -0.65 19.12 16.96
C LEU A 171 0.16 17.92 17.47
N LEU A 172 1.15 17.47 16.71
CA LEU A 172 2.04 16.36 17.09
C LEU A 172 2.81 16.70 18.37
N ARG A 173 3.40 17.89 18.44
CA ARG A 173 4.11 18.36 19.65
C ARG A 173 3.19 18.48 20.87
N LYS A 174 1.94 18.95 20.68
CA LYS A 174 0.93 18.99 21.76
C LYS A 174 0.58 17.59 22.25
N TYR A 175 0.36 16.65 21.33
CA TYR A 175 0.07 15.26 21.65
C TYR A 175 1.22 14.64 22.48
N CYS A 176 2.47 14.81 22.05
CA CYS A 176 3.63 14.32 22.79
C CYS A 176 3.67 14.87 24.23
N ARG A 177 3.41 16.18 24.42
CA ARG A 177 3.36 16.79 25.76
C ARG A 177 2.24 16.19 26.62
N ASN A 178 1.02 16.08 26.06
CA ASN A 178 -0.15 15.57 26.79
C ASN A 178 0.05 14.12 27.25
N HIS A 179 0.69 13.30 26.40
CA HIS A 179 0.93 11.87 26.65
C HIS A 179 2.32 11.60 27.25
N LYS A 180 3.08 12.65 27.62
CA LYS A 180 4.43 12.55 28.22
C LYS A 180 5.42 11.72 27.39
N ILE A 181 5.26 11.75 26.05
CA ILE A 181 6.17 11.09 25.12
C ILE A 181 7.39 11.97 24.91
N LYS A 182 8.52 11.56 25.49
CA LYS A 182 9.76 12.34 25.46
C LYS A 182 10.69 11.95 24.32
N SER A 183 10.59 10.72 23.79
CA SER A 183 11.44 10.18 22.74
C SER A 183 10.77 9.04 21.99
N GLY A 184 11.28 8.71 20.80
CA GLY A 184 10.83 7.59 19.99
C GLY A 184 9.51 7.84 19.27
N LEU A 185 8.77 6.78 18.98
CA LEU A 185 7.53 6.83 18.19
C LEU A 185 6.46 7.70 18.83
N ILE A 186 5.83 8.56 18.03
CA ILE A 186 4.70 9.38 18.49
C ILE A 186 3.41 8.55 18.53
N ILE A 187 3.23 7.67 17.56
CA ILE A 187 2.07 6.78 17.44
C ILE A 187 2.55 5.35 17.57
N PHE A 188 2.18 4.71 18.64
CA PHE A 188 2.59 3.34 18.97
C PHE A 188 1.48 2.56 19.70
N ASN A 189 1.58 1.25 19.68
CA ASN A 189 0.73 0.39 20.47
C ASN A 189 1.15 0.49 21.95
N PRO A 190 0.24 0.92 22.87
CA PRO A 190 0.57 1.10 24.30
C PRO A 190 1.11 -0.16 24.97
N ASP A 191 0.62 -1.34 24.56
CA ASP A 191 0.97 -2.62 25.18
C ASP A 191 2.37 -3.08 24.77
N THR A 192 2.72 -2.91 23.50
CA THR A 192 4.00 -3.42 22.95
C THR A 192 5.07 -2.36 22.81
N LYS A 193 4.71 -1.06 22.95
CA LYS A 193 5.58 0.11 22.69
C LYS A 193 6.16 0.15 21.27
N LYS A 194 5.64 -0.67 20.35
CA LYS A 194 6.05 -0.75 18.93
C LYS A 194 5.04 -0.05 18.03
N SER A 195 5.43 0.22 16.79
CA SER A 195 4.51 0.70 15.76
C SER A 195 3.31 -0.25 15.64
N TYR A 196 2.13 0.30 15.40
CA TYR A 196 0.96 -0.52 15.11
C TYR A 196 1.17 -1.37 13.87
N ALA A 197 0.72 -2.64 13.92
CA ALA A 197 0.64 -3.44 12.71
C ALA A 197 -0.29 -2.77 11.68
N HIS A 198 0.07 -2.83 10.40
CA HIS A 198 -0.72 -2.22 9.32
C HIS A 198 -2.18 -2.70 9.30
N SER A 199 -2.39 -4.00 9.58
CA SER A 199 -3.73 -4.59 9.70
C SER A 199 -4.55 -3.97 10.84
N THR A 200 -3.90 -3.61 11.94
CA THR A 200 -4.55 -2.94 13.07
C THR A 200 -5.00 -1.54 12.69
N ILE A 201 -4.13 -0.75 12.03
CA ILE A 201 -4.50 0.58 11.55
C ILE A 201 -5.64 0.47 10.53
N TYR A 202 -5.54 -0.45 9.58
CA TYR A 202 -6.59 -0.68 8.58
C TYR A 202 -7.95 -0.95 9.25
N ARG A 203 -8.00 -1.87 10.21
CA ARG A 203 -9.21 -2.21 10.96
C ARG A 203 -9.77 -1.02 11.76
N ARG A 204 -8.89 -0.23 12.41
CA ARG A 204 -9.28 1.00 13.13
C ARG A 204 -9.90 2.03 12.20
N LEU A 205 -9.31 2.25 11.02
CA LEU A 205 -9.83 3.18 10.00
C LEU A 205 -11.19 2.70 9.44
N LYS A 206 -11.36 1.40 9.16
CA LYS A 206 -12.66 0.85 8.71
C LYS A 206 -13.75 0.97 9.78
N LYS A 207 -13.41 0.75 11.05
CA LYS A 207 -14.35 0.97 12.18
C LYS A 207 -14.76 2.43 12.27
N LEU A 208 -13.79 3.36 12.18
CA LEU A 208 -14.06 4.80 12.20
C LEU A 208 -14.94 5.23 11.01
N ALA A 209 -14.71 4.68 9.82
CA ALA A 209 -15.51 4.93 8.63
C ALA A 209 -16.98 4.59 8.86
N GLY A 210 -17.28 3.44 9.43
CA GLY A 210 -18.64 3.06 9.80
C GLY A 210 -19.29 4.04 10.77
N MET A 211 -18.56 4.47 11.81
CA MET A 211 -19.05 5.47 12.77
C MET A 211 -19.28 6.85 12.13
N ALA A 212 -18.45 7.22 11.16
CA ALA A 212 -18.56 8.49 10.45
C ALA A 212 -19.57 8.45 9.29
N ARG A 213 -20.22 7.31 9.04
CA ARG A 213 -21.09 7.05 7.88
C ARG A 213 -20.39 7.35 6.55
N VAL A 214 -19.11 6.98 6.45
CA VAL A 214 -18.31 7.04 5.24
C VAL A 214 -18.21 5.64 4.65
N ASN A 215 -18.29 5.52 3.32
CA ASN A 215 -18.15 4.22 2.68
C ASN A 215 -16.81 3.60 3.07
N LYS A 216 -16.86 2.40 3.67
CA LYS A 216 -15.67 1.70 4.15
C LYS A 216 -14.68 1.40 3.03
N GLU A 217 -15.14 1.16 1.80
CA GLU A 217 -14.27 0.85 0.67
C GLU A 217 -13.36 2.04 0.29
N HIS A 218 -13.82 3.27 0.54
CA HIS A 218 -13.04 4.49 0.32
C HIS A 218 -12.03 4.78 1.43
N VAL A 219 -12.04 4.01 2.54
CA VAL A 219 -11.19 4.30 3.71
C VAL A 219 -10.16 3.20 3.92
N HIS A 220 -8.99 3.40 3.31
CA HIS A 220 -7.81 2.57 3.45
C HIS A 220 -6.55 3.44 3.26
N PRO A 221 -5.35 3.02 3.74
CA PRO A 221 -4.17 3.88 3.73
C PRO A 221 -3.81 4.50 2.37
N HIS A 222 -3.94 3.75 1.28
CA HIS A 222 -3.68 4.27 -0.06
C HIS A 222 -4.72 5.32 -0.50
N ALA A 223 -5.97 5.25 -0.01
CA ALA A 223 -6.97 6.26 -0.33
C ALA A 223 -6.59 7.64 0.23
N PHE A 224 -5.94 7.71 1.40
CA PHE A 224 -5.44 8.99 1.94
C PHE A 224 -4.29 9.55 1.11
N ARG A 225 -3.43 8.68 0.58
CA ARG A 225 -2.37 9.11 -0.32
C ARG A 225 -2.93 9.62 -1.67
N HIS A 226 -3.97 8.99 -2.20
CA HIS A 226 -4.71 9.50 -3.35
C HIS A 226 -5.41 10.83 -3.04
N TYR A 227 -6.00 10.95 -1.86
CA TYR A 227 -6.60 12.19 -1.36
C TYR A 227 -5.57 13.32 -1.30
N PHE A 228 -4.40 13.08 -0.68
CA PHE A 228 -3.29 14.05 -0.65
C PHE A 228 -2.87 14.47 -2.06
N ALA A 229 -2.63 13.51 -2.96
CA ALA A 229 -2.21 13.78 -4.32
C ALA A 229 -3.21 14.67 -5.08
N ARG A 230 -4.51 14.42 -4.91
CA ARG A 230 -5.56 15.25 -5.49
C ARG A 230 -5.55 16.66 -4.91
N CYS A 231 -5.51 16.80 -3.59
CA CYS A 231 -5.45 18.10 -2.93
C CYS A 231 -4.20 18.90 -3.35
N TYR A 232 -3.07 18.21 -3.54
CA TYR A 232 -1.84 18.83 -4.03
C TYR A 232 -2.02 19.40 -5.44
N LEU A 233 -2.53 18.60 -6.38
CA LEU A 233 -2.75 19.01 -7.77
C LEU A 233 -3.89 20.03 -7.93
N GLU A 234 -4.83 20.11 -7.00
CA GLU A 234 -5.80 21.21 -6.96
C GLU A 234 -5.12 22.54 -6.64
N THR A 235 -4.08 22.53 -5.81
CA THR A 235 -3.30 23.71 -5.43
C THR A 235 -2.21 24.03 -6.47
N TYR A 236 -1.56 22.98 -7.01
CA TYR A 236 -0.45 23.05 -7.95
C TYR A 236 -0.74 22.21 -9.20
N PRO A 237 -1.62 22.64 -10.11
CA PRO A 237 -2.14 21.80 -11.20
C PRO A 237 -1.09 21.25 -12.18
N SER A 238 0.01 21.98 -12.37
CA SER A 238 1.09 21.60 -13.32
C SER A 238 2.27 20.89 -12.68
N ASP A 239 2.32 20.81 -11.34
CA ASP A 239 3.49 20.28 -10.62
C ASP A 239 3.37 18.77 -10.36
N ILE A 240 3.34 18.00 -11.45
CA ILE A 240 3.32 16.54 -11.39
C ILE A 240 4.67 15.98 -10.90
N ALA A 241 5.77 16.67 -11.27
CA ALA A 241 7.11 16.24 -10.87
C ALA A 241 7.31 16.40 -9.36
N GLY A 242 6.95 17.55 -8.78
CA GLY A 242 7.01 17.76 -7.34
C GLY A 242 6.11 16.79 -6.57
N LEU A 243 4.91 16.47 -7.09
CA LEU A 243 4.07 15.44 -6.51
C LEU A 243 4.74 14.06 -6.54
N ALA A 244 5.38 13.69 -7.65
CA ALA A 244 6.08 12.41 -7.79
C ALA A 244 7.22 12.30 -6.77
N ASP A 245 7.98 13.36 -6.57
CA ASP A 245 9.07 13.44 -5.60
C ASP A 245 8.56 13.31 -4.16
N ILE A 246 7.57 14.10 -3.78
CA ILE A 246 6.95 14.05 -2.44
C ILE A 246 6.41 12.64 -2.15
N LEU A 247 5.76 12.03 -3.13
CA LEU A 247 5.24 10.68 -2.98
C LEU A 247 6.33 9.60 -3.07
N GLY A 248 7.52 9.89 -3.57
CA GLY A 248 8.58 8.92 -3.82
C GLY A 248 8.13 7.86 -4.84
N HIS A 249 7.60 8.32 -5.97
CA HIS A 249 7.27 7.48 -7.12
C HIS A 249 8.53 7.27 -7.95
N SER A 250 8.80 6.02 -8.34
CA SER A 250 9.90 5.68 -9.25
C SER A 250 9.63 6.07 -10.70
N SER A 251 8.41 6.47 -11.02
CA SER A 251 7.98 6.87 -12.37
C SER A 251 6.92 7.96 -12.29
N ILE A 252 7.10 9.01 -13.07
CA ILE A 252 6.14 10.12 -13.26
C ILE A 252 4.79 9.60 -13.79
N GLU A 253 4.80 8.51 -14.58
CA GLU A 253 3.57 7.85 -15.04
C GLU A 253 2.63 7.46 -13.90
N THR A 254 3.19 7.12 -12.73
CA THR A 254 2.37 6.81 -11.55
C THR A 254 1.69 8.07 -10.99
N ALA A 255 2.32 9.24 -11.12
CA ALA A 255 1.72 10.51 -10.70
C ALA A 255 0.73 11.07 -11.74
N ARG A 256 0.91 10.79 -13.03
CA ARG A 256 -0.03 11.16 -14.10
C ARG A 256 -1.44 10.60 -13.94
N ILE A 257 -1.58 9.53 -13.17
CA ILE A 257 -2.90 8.97 -12.83
C ILE A 257 -3.78 10.03 -12.17
N TYR A 258 -3.20 10.86 -11.33
CA TYR A 258 -3.95 11.87 -10.58
C TYR A 258 -4.39 13.06 -11.45
N THR A 259 -3.65 13.39 -12.52
CA THR A 259 -4.06 14.46 -13.44
C THR A 259 -5.28 14.07 -14.28
N LYS A 260 -5.38 12.80 -14.68
CA LYS A 260 -6.58 12.31 -15.38
C LYS A 260 -7.82 12.35 -14.49
N LEU A 261 -7.65 12.09 -13.19
CA LEU A 261 -8.74 12.15 -12.22
C LEU A 261 -9.26 13.59 -12.02
N THR A 262 -8.37 14.58 -11.93
CA THR A 262 -8.77 15.99 -11.78
C THR A 262 -9.42 16.58 -13.02
N ASN A 263 -9.05 16.14 -14.21
CA ASN A 263 -9.67 16.58 -15.45
C ASN A 263 -11.10 16.00 -15.63
N ASN A 264 -11.28 14.71 -15.35
CA ASN A 264 -12.62 14.11 -15.41
C ASN A 264 -13.60 14.74 -14.38
N GLU A 265 -13.12 15.15 -13.20
CA GLU A 265 -13.94 15.88 -12.21
C GLU A 265 -14.33 17.29 -12.69
N LYS A 266 -13.52 17.91 -13.56
CA LYS A 266 -13.84 19.22 -14.17
C LYS A 266 -14.85 19.08 -15.31
N GLU A 267 -14.73 18.04 -16.13
CA GLU A 267 -15.67 17.75 -17.22
C GLU A 267 -17.07 17.39 -16.72
N LEU A 268 -17.17 16.73 -15.55
CA LEU A 268 -18.47 16.40 -14.92
C LEU A 268 -19.13 17.59 -14.25
N LYS A 269 -18.49 18.76 -14.16
CA LYS A 269 -19.03 20.00 -13.58
C LYS A 269 -19.42 21.04 -14.61
N LEU A 270 -19.22 20.75 -15.89
CA LEU A 270 -19.70 21.52 -17.05
C LEU A 270 -20.99 20.91 -17.60
#